data_b00ff42dca3bb2b844632483e259b2c0
#
_entry.id   b00ff42dca3bb2b844632483e259b2c0
#
_cell.length_a   1.000
_cell.length_b   1.000
_cell.length_c   1.000
_cell.angle_alpha   90.00
_cell.angle_beta   90.00
_cell.angle_gamma   90.00
#
_symmetry.space_group_name_H-M   'P 1'
#
loop_
_entity.id
_entity.type
_entity.pdbx_description
1 polymer ?
#
loop_
_entity_poly.entity_id
_entity_poly.type
_entity_poly.pdbx_seq_one_letter_code
_entity_poly.pdbx_strand_id
1 'polypeptide(L)'
;MSFLNAEEPNVVDLIVDFGLDLIWHPSLGLELGNNAQKLFWDCAKGERPLDIFVFEGTVIEAPDGTGRMDMFAGRPMKDWVTDLANAAQIVVAIGDCACFGGIPAMEPNPSGSTGLQFHKRQKGGFLGPDFTSRMGLPVINIPGCPAHPDWITQILVALATG
;
A
#
# COMPACT_ATOMS: atom_id res chain seq x y z
N MET A 1 -3.16 -10.39 3.35
CA MET A 1 -3.36 -11.55 4.27
C MET A 1 -2.17 -12.52 4.31
N SER A 2 -1.41 -12.69 3.22
CA SER A 2 -0.23 -13.58 3.22
C SER A 2 0.81 -13.21 4.27
N PHE A 3 1.03 -11.94 4.49
CA PHE A 3 1.93 -11.40 5.51
C PHE A 3 1.71 -12.00 6.92
N LEU A 4 0.48 -12.35 7.31
CA LEU A 4 0.18 -13.00 8.58
C LEU A 4 0.69 -14.45 8.70
N ASN A 5 1.08 -15.05 7.57
CA ASN A 5 1.62 -16.40 7.50
C ASN A 5 3.15 -16.42 7.40
N ALA A 6 3.81 -15.29 7.63
CA ALA A 6 5.27 -15.24 7.68
C ALA A 6 5.79 -16.07 8.86
N GLU A 7 6.87 -16.81 8.61
CA GLU A 7 7.47 -17.69 9.60
C GLU A 7 8.65 -17.00 10.30
N GLU A 8 9.56 -16.37 9.54
CA GLU A 8 10.76 -15.76 10.13
C GLU A 8 11.26 -14.55 9.30
N PRO A 9 11.17 -13.30 9.81
CA PRO A 9 10.45 -12.93 11.04
C PRO A 9 8.94 -12.99 10.85
N ASN A 10 8.20 -13.38 11.89
CA ASN A 10 6.74 -13.33 11.89
C ASN A 10 6.23 -11.93 12.29
N VAL A 11 4.91 -11.72 12.26
CA VAL A 11 4.30 -10.42 12.55
C VAL A 11 4.56 -9.94 13.98
N VAL A 12 4.66 -10.85 14.93
CA VAL A 12 4.94 -10.51 16.34
C VAL A 12 6.38 -10.03 16.48
N ASP A 13 7.31 -10.68 15.78
CA ASP A 13 8.72 -10.27 15.77
C ASP A 13 8.87 -8.85 15.20
N LEU A 14 8.12 -8.51 14.14
CA LEU A 14 8.12 -7.16 13.58
C LEU A 14 7.78 -6.09 14.63
N ILE A 15 6.80 -6.37 15.48
CA ILE A 15 6.32 -5.42 16.49
C ILE A 15 7.25 -5.42 17.70
N VAL A 16 7.61 -6.60 18.22
CA VAL A 16 8.30 -6.74 19.51
C VAL A 16 9.82 -6.56 19.37
N ASP A 17 10.42 -7.22 18.38
CA ASP A 17 11.88 -7.27 18.24
C ASP A 17 12.42 -6.15 17.34
N PHE A 18 11.65 -5.77 16.32
CA PHE A 18 12.04 -4.71 15.38
C PHE A 18 11.34 -3.36 15.62
N GLY A 19 10.40 -3.31 16.58
CA GLY A 19 9.78 -2.06 17.02
C GLY A 19 8.89 -1.37 15.99
N LEU A 20 8.29 -2.11 15.03
CA LEU A 20 7.34 -1.54 14.11
C LEU A 20 6.01 -1.24 14.82
N ASP A 21 5.57 0.02 14.80
CA ASP A 21 4.24 0.40 15.24
C ASP A 21 3.22 0.22 14.10
N LEU A 22 2.36 -0.78 14.23
CA LEU A 22 1.32 -1.05 13.26
C LEU A 22 0.15 -0.08 13.46
N ILE A 23 0.15 1.02 12.72
CA ILE A 23 -0.89 2.06 12.82
C ILE A 23 -2.26 1.48 12.52
N TRP A 24 -2.38 0.72 11.43
CA TRP A 24 -3.63 0.08 11.03
C TRP A 24 -3.40 -1.05 10.03
N HIS A 25 -4.22 -2.09 10.12
CA HIS A 25 -4.28 -3.20 9.17
C HIS A 25 -5.71 -3.76 9.14
N PRO A 26 -6.27 -4.15 7.98
CA PRO A 26 -7.67 -4.57 7.86
C PRO A 26 -8.03 -5.80 8.70
N SER A 27 -7.06 -6.64 9.05
CA SER A 27 -7.28 -7.85 9.87
C SER A 27 -6.79 -7.74 11.31
N LEU A 28 -5.98 -6.75 11.65
CA LEU A 28 -5.37 -6.58 12.98
C LEU A 28 -5.73 -5.24 13.63
N GLY A 29 -6.19 -4.26 12.85
CA GLY A 29 -6.58 -2.96 13.37
C GLY A 29 -7.84 -3.07 14.24
N LEU A 30 -7.83 -2.39 15.39
CA LEU A 30 -8.98 -2.33 16.29
C LEU A 30 -9.96 -1.24 15.89
N GLU A 31 -9.49 -0.22 15.19
CA GLU A 31 -10.28 0.92 14.76
C GLU A 31 -11.11 0.59 13.51
N LEU A 32 -12.37 0.93 13.58
CA LEU A 32 -13.36 0.76 12.52
C LEU A 32 -14.09 2.07 12.22
N GLY A 33 -14.69 2.17 11.05
CA GLY A 33 -15.55 3.30 10.66
C GLY A 33 -14.82 4.64 10.77
N ASN A 34 -15.41 5.59 11.50
CA ASN A 34 -14.89 6.95 11.65
C ASN A 34 -13.53 7.01 12.37
N ASN A 35 -13.25 6.06 13.27
CA ASN A 35 -11.97 6.03 13.97
C ASN A 35 -10.84 5.62 13.01
N ALA A 36 -11.05 4.60 12.18
CA ALA A 36 -10.09 4.24 11.14
C ALA A 36 -9.89 5.40 10.14
N GLN A 37 -10.99 6.04 9.72
CA GLN A 37 -10.92 7.21 8.85
C GLN A 37 -10.09 8.34 9.46
N LYS A 38 -10.25 8.59 10.77
CA LYS A 38 -9.47 9.59 11.48
C LYS A 38 -7.97 9.27 11.44
N LEU A 39 -7.57 8.01 11.68
CA LEU A 39 -6.16 7.60 11.60
C LEU A 39 -5.55 7.92 10.23
N PHE A 40 -6.27 7.64 9.16
CA PHE A 40 -5.78 7.93 7.81
C PHE A 40 -5.67 9.42 7.54
N TRP A 41 -6.62 10.23 8.02
CA TRP A 41 -6.52 11.68 7.92
C TRP A 41 -5.37 12.24 8.73
N ASP A 42 -5.15 11.75 9.95
CA ASP A 42 -4.04 12.19 10.81
C ASP A 42 -2.69 11.89 10.11
N CYS A 43 -2.54 10.71 9.50
CA CYS A 43 -1.35 10.38 8.69
C CYS A 43 -1.23 11.27 7.44
N ALA A 44 -2.30 11.41 6.66
CA ALA A 44 -2.31 12.19 5.43
C ALA A 44 -1.99 13.67 5.65
N LYS A 45 -2.40 14.23 6.79
CA LYS A 45 -2.11 15.62 7.17
C LYS A 45 -0.76 15.81 7.88
N GLY A 46 -0.06 14.72 8.18
CA GLY A 46 1.20 14.75 8.94
C GLY A 46 1.01 15.01 10.44
N GLU A 47 -0.22 14.90 10.95
CA GLU A 47 -0.53 14.98 12.39
C GLU A 47 -0.04 13.72 13.13
N ARG A 48 0.03 12.59 12.40
CA ARG A 48 0.67 11.35 12.83
C ARG A 48 1.79 10.98 11.85
N PRO A 49 3.02 10.70 12.31
CA PRO A 49 4.09 10.21 11.46
C PRO A 49 3.69 8.94 10.72
N LEU A 50 4.05 8.86 9.44
CA LEU A 50 3.86 7.68 8.59
C LEU A 50 5.20 7.35 7.93
N ASP A 51 5.92 6.41 8.52
CA ASP A 51 7.23 6.03 8.00
C ASP A 51 7.08 5.13 6.78
N ILE A 52 6.27 4.08 6.87
CA ILE A 52 6.06 3.14 5.78
C ILE A 52 4.57 3.04 5.46
N PHE A 53 4.19 3.45 4.25
CA PHE A 53 2.87 3.17 3.69
C PHE A 53 2.93 1.90 2.87
N VAL A 54 2.20 0.88 3.29
CA VAL A 54 2.10 -0.42 2.61
C VAL A 54 0.74 -0.52 1.93
N PHE A 55 0.74 -0.77 0.63
CA PHE A 55 -0.48 -0.94 -0.15
C PHE A 55 -0.55 -2.33 -0.79
N GLU A 56 -1.68 -3.00 -0.61
CA GLU A 56 -2.03 -4.28 -1.24
C GLU A 56 -3.30 -4.11 -2.07
N GLY A 57 -3.33 -4.70 -3.25
CA GLY A 57 -4.43 -4.54 -4.20
C GLY A 57 -4.09 -3.62 -5.35
N THR A 58 -4.97 -3.52 -6.33
CA THR A 58 -4.81 -2.60 -7.47
C THR A 58 -5.45 -1.24 -7.16
N VAL A 59 -4.95 -0.18 -7.76
CA VAL A 59 -5.65 1.12 -7.71
C VAL A 59 -6.69 1.16 -8.81
N ILE A 60 -7.94 1.43 -8.46
CA ILE A 60 -9.08 1.49 -9.37
C ILE A 60 -9.45 2.95 -9.63
N GLU A 61 -9.48 3.35 -10.91
CA GLU A 61 -9.83 4.71 -11.31
C GLU A 61 -11.25 4.86 -11.84
N ALA A 62 -11.91 3.77 -12.21
CA ALA A 62 -13.28 3.81 -12.76
C ALA A 62 -14.35 4.15 -11.69
N PRO A 63 -15.54 4.62 -12.15
CA PRO A 63 -15.84 5.07 -13.50
C PRO A 63 -15.26 6.48 -13.76
N ASP A 64 -14.89 6.74 -14.98
CA ASP A 64 -14.49 8.08 -15.46
C ASP A 64 -13.43 8.80 -14.61
N GLY A 65 -12.45 8.06 -14.08
CA GLY A 65 -11.40 8.61 -13.23
C GLY A 65 -11.83 8.94 -11.79
N THR A 66 -13.08 8.70 -11.41
CA THR A 66 -13.59 9.05 -10.06
C THR A 66 -13.13 8.10 -8.96
N GLY A 67 -12.75 6.87 -9.31
CA GLY A 67 -12.37 5.82 -8.35
C GLY A 67 -13.55 5.26 -7.53
N ARG A 68 -14.79 5.59 -7.89
CA ARG A 68 -15.99 5.19 -7.12
C ARG A 68 -16.30 3.69 -7.13
N MET A 69 -15.61 2.92 -7.96
CA MET A 69 -15.69 1.46 -7.93
C MET A 69 -14.99 0.84 -6.72
N ASP A 70 -14.08 1.57 -6.09
CA ASP A 70 -13.36 1.12 -4.89
C ASP A 70 -13.41 2.20 -3.81
N MET A 71 -14.34 2.02 -2.88
CA MET A 71 -14.60 2.99 -1.80
C MET A 71 -14.15 2.43 -0.46
N PHE A 72 -13.38 3.21 0.27
CA PHE A 72 -12.97 2.89 1.63
C PHE A 72 -13.19 4.08 2.56
N ALA A 73 -13.81 3.84 3.72
CA ALA A 73 -14.09 4.87 4.72
C ALA A 73 -14.75 6.14 4.13
N GLY A 74 -15.74 5.95 3.22
CA GLY A 74 -16.52 7.02 2.60
C GLY A 74 -15.84 7.81 1.50
N ARG A 75 -14.64 7.37 1.04
CA ARG A 75 -13.83 8.05 0.03
C ARG A 75 -13.24 7.05 -0.97
N PRO A 76 -13.01 7.40 -2.24
CA PRO A 76 -12.31 6.54 -3.18
C PRO A 76 -10.94 6.11 -2.65
N MET A 77 -10.61 4.83 -2.77
CA MET A 77 -9.32 4.29 -2.32
C MET A 77 -8.15 5.01 -2.99
N LYS A 78 -8.26 5.34 -4.27
CA LYS A 78 -7.22 6.07 -5.01
C LYS A 78 -6.85 7.42 -4.36
N ASP A 79 -7.82 8.10 -3.76
CA ASP A 79 -7.58 9.39 -3.11
C ASP A 79 -6.84 9.19 -1.77
N TRP A 80 -7.14 8.11 -1.03
CA TRP A 80 -6.35 7.71 0.12
C TRP A 80 -4.92 7.34 -0.26
N VAL A 81 -4.76 6.57 -1.34
CA VAL A 81 -3.44 6.20 -1.85
C VAL A 81 -2.62 7.43 -2.20
N THR A 82 -3.22 8.42 -2.86
CA THR A 82 -2.54 9.68 -3.19
C THR A 82 -2.03 10.39 -1.94
N ASP A 83 -2.91 10.60 -0.97
CA ASP A 83 -2.58 11.39 0.22
C ASP A 83 -1.56 10.67 1.11
N LEU A 84 -1.75 9.35 1.34
CA LEU A 84 -0.86 8.56 2.19
C LEU A 84 0.51 8.32 1.53
N ALA A 85 0.56 8.08 0.22
CA ALA A 85 1.84 7.93 -0.49
C ALA A 85 2.66 9.22 -0.47
N ASN A 86 2.02 10.39 -0.56
CA ASN A 86 2.69 11.69 -0.45
C ASN A 86 3.12 12.03 0.99
N ALA A 87 2.43 11.48 1.99
CA ALA A 87 2.76 11.69 3.40
C ALA A 87 3.87 10.76 3.92
N ALA A 88 3.99 9.57 3.35
CA ALA A 88 4.90 8.52 3.82
C ALA A 88 6.37 8.81 3.51
N GLN A 89 7.25 8.38 4.42
CA GLN A 89 8.69 8.37 4.15
C GLN A 89 9.04 7.34 3.07
N ILE A 90 8.44 6.16 3.14
CA ILE A 90 8.65 5.04 2.20
C ILE A 90 7.29 4.51 1.74
N VAL A 91 7.17 4.14 0.47
CA VAL A 91 5.97 3.52 -0.09
C VAL A 91 6.30 2.13 -0.59
N VAL A 92 5.51 1.14 -0.15
CA VAL A 92 5.68 -0.27 -0.51
C VAL A 92 4.41 -0.80 -1.17
N ALA A 93 4.56 -1.43 -2.32
CA ALA A 93 3.51 -2.15 -3.04
C ALA A 93 3.69 -3.66 -2.82
N ILE A 94 2.66 -4.34 -2.30
CA ILE A 94 2.69 -5.77 -2.06
C ILE A 94 1.77 -6.50 -3.04
N GLY A 95 2.30 -7.52 -3.68
CA GLY A 95 1.59 -8.35 -4.64
C GLY A 95 1.54 -7.74 -6.04
N ASP A 96 1.30 -8.58 -7.04
CA ASP A 96 1.29 -8.16 -8.45
C ASP A 96 0.22 -7.10 -8.74
N CYS A 97 -0.86 -7.07 -7.99
CA CYS A 97 -1.91 -6.06 -8.17
C CYS A 97 -1.38 -4.66 -7.81
N ALA A 98 -0.78 -4.50 -6.65
CA ALA A 98 -0.21 -3.21 -6.22
C ALA A 98 1.04 -2.83 -7.01
N CYS A 99 1.86 -3.81 -7.39
CA CYS A 99 3.07 -3.56 -8.16
C CYS A 99 2.78 -3.17 -9.61
N PHE A 100 1.85 -3.89 -10.29
CA PHE A 100 1.73 -3.86 -11.75
C PHE A 100 0.29 -3.76 -12.25
N GLY A 101 -0.71 -3.74 -11.37
CA GLY A 101 -2.13 -3.79 -11.69
C GLY A 101 -2.74 -5.20 -11.64
N GLY A 102 -1.93 -6.24 -11.82
CA GLY A 102 -2.32 -7.64 -11.70
C GLY A 102 -3.43 -8.09 -12.64
N ILE A 103 -4.19 -9.09 -12.20
CA ILE A 103 -5.35 -9.62 -12.96
C ILE A 103 -6.41 -8.53 -13.26
N PRO A 104 -6.78 -7.63 -12.31
CA PRO A 104 -7.76 -6.60 -12.60
C PRO A 104 -7.37 -5.65 -13.74
N ALA A 105 -6.06 -5.46 -13.99
CA ALA A 105 -5.56 -4.62 -15.07
C ALA A 105 -5.45 -5.33 -16.44
N MET A 106 -5.90 -6.59 -16.55
CA MET A 106 -5.95 -7.30 -17.82
C MET A 106 -7.02 -6.70 -18.74
N GLU A 107 -6.75 -6.72 -20.05
CA GLU A 107 -7.71 -6.23 -21.05
C GLU A 107 -9.04 -6.99 -20.96
N PRO A 108 -10.17 -6.26 -21.09
CA PRO A 108 -10.34 -4.84 -21.48
C PRO A 108 -10.20 -3.82 -20.35
N ASN A 109 -9.83 -4.19 -19.13
CA ASN A 109 -9.61 -3.35 -17.95
C ASN A 109 -10.75 -2.34 -17.67
N PRO A 110 -11.99 -2.80 -17.46
CA PRO A 110 -13.14 -1.90 -17.27
C PRO A 110 -13.09 -1.10 -15.96
N SER A 111 -12.27 -1.54 -15.01
CA SER A 111 -12.06 -0.87 -13.73
C SER A 111 -11.02 0.25 -13.78
N GLY A 112 -10.28 0.40 -14.88
CA GLY A 112 -9.14 1.32 -14.94
C GLY A 112 -8.06 0.96 -13.93
N SER A 113 -7.88 -0.34 -13.66
CA SER A 113 -6.93 -0.83 -12.65
C SER A 113 -5.48 -0.65 -13.06
N THR A 114 -4.64 -0.23 -12.12
CA THR A 114 -3.21 -0.06 -12.32
C THR A 114 -2.45 -0.34 -11.02
N GLY A 115 -1.15 -0.60 -11.11
CA GLY A 115 -0.28 -0.62 -9.95
C GLY A 115 0.10 0.79 -9.48
N LEU A 116 0.83 0.90 -8.38
CA LEU A 116 1.21 2.21 -7.83
C LEU A 116 2.12 2.98 -8.78
N GLN A 117 3.24 2.42 -9.19
CA GLN A 117 4.21 3.10 -10.07
C GLN A 117 4.34 2.47 -11.46
N PHE A 118 3.81 1.26 -11.63
CA PHE A 118 3.81 0.56 -12.91
C PHE A 118 2.39 0.20 -13.34
N HIS A 119 2.16 0.26 -14.64
CA HIS A 119 1.03 -0.38 -15.30
C HIS A 119 1.58 -1.53 -16.13
N LYS A 120 1.28 -2.77 -15.73
CA LYS A 120 1.91 -3.96 -16.31
C LYS A 120 3.45 -3.85 -16.20
N ARG A 121 4.17 -3.82 -17.32
CA ARG A 121 5.64 -3.76 -17.36
C ARG A 121 6.20 -2.35 -17.59
N GLN A 122 5.33 -1.35 -17.68
CA GLN A 122 5.75 0.02 -17.99
C GLN A 122 5.61 0.92 -16.77
N LYS A 123 6.56 1.82 -16.55
CA LYS A 123 6.38 2.92 -15.60
C LYS A 123 5.22 3.80 -16.07
N GLY A 124 4.49 4.36 -15.12
CA GLY A 124 3.31 5.17 -15.39
C GLY A 124 2.04 4.55 -14.80
N GLY A 125 2.17 3.86 -13.65
CA GLY A 125 1.04 3.48 -12.82
C GLY A 125 0.37 4.71 -12.18
N PHE A 126 -0.49 4.47 -11.21
CA PHE A 126 -1.35 5.51 -10.61
C PHE A 126 -0.57 6.74 -10.09
N LEU A 127 0.55 6.52 -9.40
CA LEU A 127 1.37 7.62 -8.87
C LEU A 127 2.27 8.27 -9.92
N GLY A 128 2.31 7.71 -11.13
CA GLY A 128 3.16 8.21 -12.21
C GLY A 128 4.59 7.65 -12.20
N PRO A 129 5.31 7.80 -13.35
CA PRO A 129 6.64 7.20 -13.53
C PRO A 129 7.73 7.84 -12.67
N ASP A 130 7.57 9.11 -12.33
CA ASP A 130 8.58 9.92 -11.64
C ASP A 130 8.28 10.07 -10.14
N PHE A 131 7.27 9.35 -9.63
CA PHE A 131 6.93 9.40 -8.22
C PHE A 131 8.11 9.01 -7.34
N THR A 132 8.33 9.82 -6.30
CA THR A 132 9.24 9.52 -5.19
C THR A 132 8.56 9.83 -3.86
N SER A 133 8.77 8.98 -2.87
CA SER A 133 8.33 9.18 -1.50
C SER A 133 9.09 10.35 -0.84
N ARG A 134 8.76 10.70 0.41
CA ARG A 134 9.43 11.79 1.14
C ARG A 134 10.92 11.55 1.37
N MET A 135 11.37 10.29 1.40
CA MET A 135 12.80 9.92 1.41
C MET A 135 13.45 9.99 0.02
N GLY A 136 12.73 10.34 -1.03
CA GLY A 136 13.25 10.37 -2.39
C GLY A 136 13.35 8.99 -3.05
N LEU A 137 12.74 7.96 -2.48
CA LEU A 137 12.75 6.60 -3.01
C LEU A 137 11.55 6.37 -3.94
N PRO A 138 11.73 5.59 -5.02
CA PRO A 138 10.58 5.10 -5.79
C PRO A 138 9.74 4.13 -4.96
N VAL A 139 8.59 3.72 -5.46
CA VAL A 139 7.80 2.65 -4.82
C VAL A 139 8.62 1.36 -4.78
N ILE A 140 8.72 0.79 -3.59
CA ILE A 140 9.35 -0.52 -3.38
C ILE A 140 8.33 -1.59 -3.69
N ASN A 141 8.63 -2.44 -4.67
CA ASN A 141 7.70 -3.46 -5.14
C ASN A 141 8.09 -4.84 -4.60
N ILE A 142 7.13 -5.51 -3.98
CA ILE A 142 7.22 -6.90 -3.51
C ILE A 142 6.22 -7.73 -4.33
N PRO A 143 6.62 -8.22 -5.51
CA PRO A 143 5.70 -8.91 -6.43
C PRO A 143 5.32 -10.30 -5.93
N GLY A 144 4.30 -10.88 -6.55
CA GLY A 144 3.77 -12.22 -6.31
C GLY A 144 2.25 -12.21 -6.24
N CYS A 145 1.60 -13.34 -6.53
CA CYS A 145 0.16 -13.50 -6.45
C CYS A 145 -0.21 -14.85 -5.80
N PRO A 146 -0.13 -14.92 -4.45
CA PRO A 146 0.27 -13.87 -3.50
C PRO A 146 1.78 -13.66 -3.41
N ALA A 147 2.21 -12.52 -2.87
CA ALA A 147 3.59 -12.31 -2.48
C ALA A 147 4.00 -13.26 -1.34
N HIS A 148 5.27 -13.72 -1.34
CA HIS A 148 5.75 -14.62 -0.29
C HIS A 148 5.74 -13.91 1.07
N PRO A 149 5.15 -14.52 2.11
CA PRO A 149 5.02 -13.88 3.43
C PRO A 149 6.36 -13.40 4.00
N ASP A 150 7.38 -14.26 4.00
CA ASP A 150 8.69 -13.92 4.56
C ASP A 150 9.40 -12.80 3.78
N TRP A 151 9.18 -12.71 2.48
CA TRP A 151 9.73 -11.59 1.70
C TRP A 151 9.14 -10.26 2.15
N ILE A 152 7.85 -10.25 2.47
CA ILE A 152 7.17 -9.04 2.97
C ILE A 152 7.80 -8.63 4.30
N THR A 153 7.88 -9.54 5.26
CA THR A 153 8.39 -9.23 6.60
C THR A 153 9.88 -8.89 6.60
N GLN A 154 10.71 -9.63 5.85
CA GLN A 154 12.14 -9.34 5.71
C GLN A 154 12.41 -7.98 5.09
N ILE A 155 11.66 -7.60 4.05
CA ILE A 155 11.79 -6.27 3.44
C ILE A 155 11.35 -5.19 4.42
N LEU A 156 10.23 -5.37 5.14
CA LEU A 156 9.78 -4.39 6.13
C LEU A 156 10.81 -4.21 7.25
N VAL A 157 11.45 -5.29 7.74
CA VAL A 157 12.55 -5.20 8.70
C VAL A 157 13.73 -4.43 8.11
N ALA A 158 14.16 -4.76 6.89
CA ALA A 158 15.27 -4.06 6.25
C ALA A 158 15.00 -2.55 6.09
N LEU A 159 13.76 -2.18 5.79
CA LEU A 159 13.36 -0.76 5.66
C LEU A 159 13.26 -0.04 7.00
N ALA A 160 12.99 -0.76 8.08
CA ALA A 160 12.88 -0.19 9.43
C ALA A 160 14.23 -0.05 10.13
N THR A 161 15.19 -0.89 9.78
CA THR A 161 16.51 -0.92 10.44
C THR A 161 17.61 -0.18 9.67
N GLY A 162 17.36 0.22 8.42
CA GLY A 162 18.28 1.01 7.57
C GLY A 162 19.18 0.12 6.74
#